data_71ae5e244e0d5a8a5797a8d09b1ac5aa
#
_entry.id   71ae5e244e0d5a8a5797a8d09b1ac5aa
#
_cell.length_a   1.000
_cell.length_b   1.000
_cell.length_c   1.000
_cell.angle_alpha   90.00
_cell.angle_beta   90.00
_cell.angle_gamma   90.00
#
_symmetry.space_group_name_H-M   'P 1'
#
loop_
_entity.id
_entity.type
_entity.pdbx_description
1 polymer ?
#
loop_
_entity_poly.entity_id
_entity_poly.type
_entity_poly.pdbx_seq_one_letter_code
_entity_poly.pdbx_strand_id
1 'polypeptide(L)' 'MNAQDICDALRRYLSESEDDQREMATKIGISWNTLSAWLAGEAEPPKSMLARVAGFLRRSGYL' A
#
# COMPACT_ATOMS: atom_id res chain seq x y z
N MET A 1 -1.95 7.54 12.43
CA MET A 1 -2.50 6.81 11.27
C MET A 1 -2.37 5.31 11.51
N ASN A 2 -3.41 4.56 11.29
CA ASN A 2 -3.40 3.12 11.58
C ASN A 2 -3.32 2.30 10.27
N ALA A 3 -3.13 0.99 10.43
CA ALA A 3 -2.97 0.10 9.28
C ALA A 3 -4.22 0.07 8.38
N GLN A 4 -5.41 0.23 8.97
CA GLN A 4 -6.65 0.26 8.21
C GLN A 4 -6.68 1.43 7.22
N ASP A 5 -6.30 2.63 7.70
CA ASP A 5 -6.27 3.82 6.84
C ASP A 5 -5.25 3.66 5.72
N ILE A 6 -4.11 3.06 6.03
CA ILE A 6 -3.06 2.79 5.04
C ILE A 6 -3.60 1.83 3.97
N CYS A 7 -4.24 0.75 4.37
CA CYS A 7 -4.78 -0.22 3.42
C CYS A 7 -5.89 0.37 2.55
N ASP A 8 -6.74 1.20 3.14
CA ASP A 8 -7.79 1.89 2.37
C ASP A 8 -7.18 2.81 1.32
N ALA A 9 -6.12 3.55 1.68
CA ALA A 9 -5.42 4.42 0.74
C ALA A 9 -4.72 3.63 -0.37
N LEU A 10 -4.15 2.46 -0.04
CA LEU A 10 -3.54 1.58 -1.04
C LEU A 10 -4.58 1.09 -2.05
N ARG A 11 -5.77 0.72 -1.58
CA ARG A 11 -6.86 0.28 -2.46
C ARG A 11 -7.29 1.41 -3.38
N ARG A 12 -7.40 2.63 -2.86
CA ARG A 12 -7.74 3.80 -3.68
C ARG A 12 -6.67 4.06 -4.73
N TYR A 13 -5.41 4.01 -4.34
CA TYR A 13 -4.31 4.20 -5.28
C TYR A 13 -4.41 3.19 -6.42
N LEU A 14 -4.60 1.91 -6.10
CA LEU A 14 -4.66 0.86 -7.11
C LEU A 14 -5.85 1.06 -8.05
N SER A 15 -6.99 1.51 -7.52
CA SER A 15 -8.19 1.70 -8.36
C SER A 15 -8.13 2.95 -9.23
N GLU A 16 -7.37 3.96 -8.82
CA GLU A 16 -7.35 5.25 -9.52
C GLU A 16 -6.10 5.49 -10.36
N SER A 17 -5.00 4.80 -10.07
CA SER A 17 -3.77 4.98 -10.82
C SER A 17 -3.70 4.02 -12.01
N GLU A 18 -2.73 4.25 -12.90
CA GLU A 18 -2.49 3.34 -14.01
C GLU A 18 -1.61 2.16 -13.63
N ASP A 19 -1.04 2.17 -12.41
CA ASP A 19 -0.20 1.09 -11.94
C ASP A 19 -1.03 -0.15 -11.69
N ASP A 20 -0.47 -1.32 -12.05
CA ASP A 20 -1.03 -2.57 -11.59
C ASP A 20 -0.43 -2.90 -10.21
N GLN A 21 -0.90 -4.00 -9.62
CA GLN A 21 -0.47 -4.39 -8.29
C GLN A 21 1.03 -4.69 -8.23
N ARG A 22 1.58 -5.27 -9.28
CA ARG A 22 3.01 -5.61 -9.35
C ARG A 22 3.86 -4.35 -9.36
N GLU A 23 3.46 -3.36 -10.15
CA GLU A 23 4.16 -2.08 -10.20
C GLU A 23 4.10 -1.36 -8.86
N MET A 24 2.94 -1.37 -8.21
CA MET A 24 2.78 -0.75 -6.90
C MET A 24 3.68 -1.42 -5.85
N ALA A 25 3.75 -2.76 -5.85
CA ALA A 25 4.61 -3.49 -4.93
C ALA A 25 6.08 -3.11 -5.14
N THR A 26 6.51 -3.00 -6.40
CA THR A 26 7.87 -2.59 -6.72
C THR A 26 8.17 -1.18 -6.22
N LYS A 27 7.25 -0.25 -6.41
CA LYS A 27 7.43 1.14 -5.96
C LYS A 27 7.52 1.26 -4.45
N ILE A 28 6.76 0.44 -3.73
CA ILE A 28 6.80 0.43 -2.26
C ILE A 28 8.04 -0.32 -1.76
N GLY A 29 8.52 -1.29 -2.52
CA GLY A 29 9.67 -2.12 -2.14
C GLY A 29 9.27 -3.37 -1.37
N ILE A 30 8.12 -3.95 -1.70
CA ILE A 30 7.63 -5.19 -1.07
C ILE A 30 7.30 -6.22 -2.14
N SER A 31 7.10 -7.47 -1.72
CA SER A 31 6.71 -8.53 -2.65
C SER A 31 5.25 -8.38 -3.06
N TRP A 32 4.93 -8.93 -4.22
CA TRP A 32 3.56 -8.97 -4.71
C TRP A 32 2.64 -9.71 -3.73
N ASN A 33 3.12 -10.82 -3.15
CA ASN A 33 2.33 -11.60 -2.20
C ASN A 33 2.01 -10.80 -0.94
N THR A 34 2.97 -10.04 -0.45
CA THR A 34 2.77 -9.18 0.72
C THR A 34 1.68 -8.15 0.46
N LEU A 35 1.78 -7.47 -0.68
CA LEU A 35 0.79 -6.47 -1.05
C LEU A 35 -0.60 -7.10 -1.23
N SER A 36 -0.67 -8.28 -1.87
CA SER A 36 -1.93 -9.00 -2.04
C SER A 36 -2.62 -9.27 -0.71
N ALA A 37 -1.85 -9.73 0.29
CA ALA A 37 -2.41 -10.03 1.61
C ALA A 37 -2.96 -8.76 2.28
N TRP A 38 -2.25 -7.64 2.15
CA TRP A 38 -2.73 -6.37 2.72
C TRP A 38 -4.01 -5.90 2.03
N LEU A 39 -4.07 -5.99 0.71
CA LEU A 39 -5.24 -5.55 -0.06
C LEU A 39 -6.46 -6.42 0.20
N ALA A 40 -6.24 -7.71 0.45
CA ALA A 40 -7.31 -8.66 0.74
C ALA A 40 -7.77 -8.62 2.20
N GLY A 41 -7.07 -7.90 3.06
CA GLY A 41 -7.40 -7.85 4.47
C GLY A 41 -6.95 -9.08 5.25
N GLU A 42 -6.06 -9.90 4.66
CA GLU A 42 -5.55 -11.12 5.30
C GLU A 42 -4.39 -10.85 6.25
N ALA A 43 -3.72 -9.72 6.06
CA ALA A 43 -2.60 -9.29 6.90
C ALA A 43 -2.56 -7.77 6.94
N GLU A 44 -1.91 -7.23 7.96
CA GLU A 44 -1.73 -5.79 8.10
C GLU A 44 -0.26 -5.44 7.88
N PRO A 45 0.04 -4.25 7.33
CA PRO A 45 1.42 -3.78 7.28
C PRO A 45 1.99 -3.70 8.69
N PRO A 46 3.18 -4.30 8.96
CA PRO A 46 3.81 -4.19 10.26
C PRO A 46 4.20 -2.74 10.55
N LYS A 47 4.31 -2.42 11.84
CA LYS A 47 4.66 -1.05 12.26
C LYS A 47 5.93 -0.55 11.58
N SER A 48 6.91 -1.42 11.39
CA SER A 48 8.18 -1.05 10.77
C SER A 48 8.02 -0.59 9.32
N MET A 49 6.91 -0.96 8.67
CA MET A 49 6.67 -0.60 7.27
C MET A 49 5.63 0.49 7.09
N LEU A 50 4.88 0.83 8.14
CA LEU A 50 3.82 1.83 8.00
C LEU A 50 4.35 3.18 7.52
N ALA A 51 5.48 3.63 8.05
CA ALA A 51 6.07 4.90 7.64
C ALA A 51 6.48 4.90 6.17
N ARG A 52 7.07 3.79 5.70
CA ARG A 52 7.46 3.64 4.29
C ARG A 52 6.26 3.72 3.37
N VAL A 53 5.22 2.95 3.69
CA VAL A 53 4.01 2.89 2.86
C VAL A 53 3.29 4.23 2.90
N ALA A 54 3.19 4.86 4.07
CA ALA A 54 2.59 6.18 4.19
C ALA A 54 3.35 7.22 3.38
N GLY A 55 4.70 7.15 3.38
CA GLY A 55 5.52 8.05 2.57
C GLY A 55 5.24 7.91 1.08
N PHE A 56 5.13 6.67 0.60
CA PHE A 56 4.76 6.41 -0.79
C PHE A 56 3.39 7.02 -1.12
N LEU A 57 2.40 6.81 -0.24
CA LEU A 57 1.05 7.33 -0.47
C LEU A 57 0.99 8.85 -0.43
N ARG A 58 1.77 9.49 0.45
CA ARG A 58 1.85 10.95 0.50
C ARG A 58 2.42 11.51 -0.79
N ARG A 59 3.51 10.92 -1.27
CA ARG A 59 4.13 11.37 -2.53
C ARG A 59 3.21 11.19 -3.72
N SER A 60 2.30 10.21 -3.63
CA SER A 60 1.34 9.91 -4.69
C SER A 60 0.02 10.70 -4.54
N GLY A 61 -0.13 11.47 -3.47
CA GLY A 61 -1.31 12.29 -3.26
C GLY A 61 -2.49 11.58 -2.60
N TYR A 62 -2.26 10.44 -1.95
CA TYR A 62 -3.33 9.65 -1.32
C TYR A 62 -3.35 9.75 0.22
N LEU A 63 -2.46 10.52 0.77
CA LEU A 63 -2.46 10.85 2.21
C LEU A 63 -2.17 12.32 2.41
#